data_262b540dd22806958e6c9f011ed38eec
#
_entry.id   262b540dd22806958e6c9f011ed38eec
#
_cell.length_a   1.000
_cell.length_b   1.000
_cell.length_c   1.000
_cell.angle_alpha   90.00
_cell.angle_beta   90.00
_cell.angle_gamma   90.00
#
_symmetry.space_group_name_H-M   'P 1'
#
loop_
_entity.id
_entity.type
_entity.pdbx_description
1 polymer ?
#
loop_
_entity_poly.entity_id
_entity_poly.type
_entity_poly.pdbx_seq_one_letter_code
_entity_poly.pdbx_strand_id
1 'polypeptide(L)'
;DPENDRACKFEKVIIPTDADPDGLGHIASLITNLFYKWFPNVIRQGKLYILQTPLLSVDESRKTKYFYSMRDFEGYNKTKKPSNVRYLKGLGSLSRADWEFVFSNMRLFRLTEDSKGAKMLEIAFGANAALRKKWLQS
;
A
#
# COMPACT_ATOMS: atom_id res chain seq x y z
N ASP A 1 10.56 23.69 -4.64
CA ASP A 1 10.12 24.66 -5.66
C ASP A 1 9.25 23.93 -6.69
N PRO A 2 7.94 24.27 -6.81
CA PRO A 2 7.03 23.61 -7.75
C PRO A 2 7.48 23.74 -9.22
N GLU A 3 8.23 24.77 -9.55
CA GLU A 3 8.77 24.97 -10.90
C GLU A 3 9.96 24.06 -11.20
N ASN A 4 10.59 23.50 -10.18
CA ASN A 4 11.80 22.67 -10.27
C ASN A 4 11.57 21.17 -9.95
N ASP A 5 10.32 20.75 -9.95
CA ASP A 5 9.96 19.36 -9.70
C ASP A 5 10.49 18.40 -10.83
N ARG A 6 10.92 18.96 -11.98
CA ARG A 6 11.66 18.24 -13.02
C ARG A 6 12.96 17.60 -12.51
N ALA A 7 13.48 18.08 -11.38
CA ALA A 7 14.69 17.58 -10.74
C ALA A 7 14.46 16.39 -9.80
N CYS A 8 13.24 15.85 -9.72
CA CYS A 8 12.97 14.65 -8.93
C CYS A 8 13.77 13.46 -9.47
N LYS A 9 14.86 13.13 -8.77
CA LYS A 9 15.77 12.04 -9.13
C LYS A 9 15.21 10.64 -8.88
N PHE A 10 14.10 10.56 -8.13
CA PHE A 10 13.46 9.30 -7.82
C PHE A 10 12.56 8.85 -8.97
N GLU A 11 12.67 7.58 -9.34
CA GLU A 11 11.80 6.99 -10.35
C GLU A 11 10.40 6.70 -9.80
N LYS A 12 10.34 6.37 -8.50
CA LYS A 12 9.11 6.05 -7.81
C LYS A 12 9.11 6.60 -6.39
N VAL A 13 7.97 7.11 -5.97
CA VAL A 13 7.71 7.55 -4.60
C VAL A 13 6.59 6.66 -4.06
N ILE A 14 6.91 5.86 -3.05
CA ILE A 14 6.00 4.89 -2.45
C ILE A 14 5.75 5.30 -1.01
N ILE A 15 4.50 5.58 -0.67
CA ILE A 15 4.09 6.03 0.66
C ILE A 15 3.33 4.90 1.35
N PRO A 16 3.91 4.27 2.39
CA PRO A 16 3.17 3.30 3.18
C PRO A 16 2.09 4.00 4.00
N THR A 17 0.92 3.40 4.05
CA THR A 17 -0.22 3.90 4.83
C THR A 17 -0.75 2.83 5.77
N ASP A 18 -1.35 3.29 6.86
CA ASP A 18 -2.04 2.41 7.79
C ASP A 18 -3.20 1.67 7.07
N ALA A 19 -3.50 0.49 7.61
CA ALA A 19 -4.43 -0.46 6.99
C ALA A 19 -5.90 -0.06 7.08
N ASP A 20 -6.25 1.15 7.51
CA ASP A 20 -7.64 1.61 7.60
C ASP A 20 -8.23 1.82 6.20
N PRO A 21 -9.10 0.90 5.72
CA PRO A 21 -9.67 1.02 4.38
C PRO A 21 -10.60 2.23 4.23
N ASP A 22 -11.23 2.67 5.31
CA ASP A 22 -12.12 3.84 5.27
C ASP A 22 -11.32 5.14 5.18
N GLY A 23 -10.13 5.16 5.80
CA GLY A 23 -9.20 6.28 5.73
C GLY A 23 -8.36 6.34 4.47
N LEU A 24 -8.15 5.22 3.78
CA LEU A 24 -7.25 5.15 2.63
C LEU A 24 -7.60 6.13 1.51
N GLY A 25 -8.88 6.25 1.16
CA GLY A 25 -9.35 7.19 0.15
C GLY A 25 -9.12 8.65 0.55
N HIS A 26 -9.33 8.97 1.83
CA HIS A 26 -9.09 10.32 2.37
C HIS A 26 -7.60 10.67 2.39
N ILE A 27 -6.75 9.76 2.86
CA ILE A 27 -5.29 9.93 2.85
C ILE A 27 -4.78 10.06 1.42
N ALA A 28 -5.24 9.22 0.50
CA ALA A 28 -4.89 9.30 -0.92
C ALA A 28 -5.23 10.66 -1.51
N SER A 29 -6.40 11.18 -1.20
CA SER A 29 -6.85 12.51 -1.67
C SER A 29 -5.96 13.63 -1.12
N LEU A 30 -5.63 13.61 0.17
CA LEU A 30 -4.74 14.60 0.78
C LEU A 30 -3.32 14.55 0.19
N ILE A 31 -2.76 13.37 0.03
CA ILE A 31 -1.42 13.18 -0.57
C ILE A 31 -1.43 13.65 -2.03
N THR A 32 -2.45 13.29 -2.80
CA THR A 32 -2.59 13.74 -4.19
C THR A 32 -2.63 15.26 -4.28
N ASN A 33 -3.42 15.92 -3.43
CA ASN A 33 -3.50 17.37 -3.40
C ASN A 33 -2.17 18.03 -3.02
N LEU A 34 -1.45 17.46 -2.03
CA LEU A 34 -0.14 17.95 -1.63
C LEU A 34 0.87 17.85 -2.77
N PHE A 35 0.95 16.69 -3.41
CA PHE A 35 1.87 16.49 -4.53
C PHE A 35 1.47 17.28 -5.77
N TYR A 36 0.19 17.42 -6.05
CA TYR A 36 -0.29 18.24 -7.15
C TYR A 36 0.12 19.72 -7.00
N LYS A 37 0.07 20.22 -5.76
CA LYS A 37 0.45 21.60 -5.45
C LYS A 37 1.96 21.85 -5.54
N TRP A 38 2.76 20.89 -5.04
CA TRP A 38 4.19 21.09 -4.86
C TRP A 38 5.08 20.30 -5.84
N PHE A 39 4.58 19.15 -6.33
CA PHE A 39 5.33 18.23 -7.19
C PHE A 39 4.44 17.64 -8.30
N PRO A 40 3.81 18.47 -9.13
CA PRO A 40 2.82 18.00 -10.10
C PRO A 40 3.38 16.99 -11.11
N ASN A 41 4.65 17.10 -11.48
CA ASN A 41 5.27 16.18 -12.42
C ASN A 41 5.45 14.76 -11.85
N VAL A 42 5.57 14.59 -10.54
CA VAL A 42 5.62 13.27 -9.89
C VAL A 42 4.31 12.50 -10.13
N ILE A 43 3.17 13.19 -10.04
CA ILE A 43 1.86 12.59 -10.35
C ILE A 43 1.69 12.38 -11.85
N ARG A 44 1.98 13.40 -12.67
CA ARG A 44 1.83 13.35 -14.14
C ARG A 44 2.64 12.25 -14.79
N GLN A 45 3.81 11.98 -14.23
CA GLN A 45 4.69 10.88 -14.68
C GLN A 45 4.31 9.52 -14.10
N GLY A 46 3.24 9.43 -13.29
CA GLY A 46 2.79 8.18 -12.68
C GLY A 46 3.77 7.57 -11.68
N LYS A 47 4.53 8.42 -10.99
CA LYS A 47 5.58 8.00 -10.04
C LYS A 47 5.12 7.87 -8.59
N LEU A 48 3.90 8.34 -8.27
CA LEU A 48 3.39 8.38 -6.90
C LEU A 48 2.48 7.18 -6.62
N TYR A 49 2.83 6.43 -5.56
CA TYR A 49 2.12 5.24 -5.14
C TYR A 49 1.82 5.25 -3.64
N ILE A 50 0.72 4.62 -3.26
CA ILE A 50 0.43 4.24 -1.88
C ILE A 50 0.67 2.74 -1.74
N LEU A 51 1.39 2.36 -0.68
CA LEU A 51 1.57 0.97 -0.26
C LEU A 51 0.60 0.67 0.88
N GLN A 52 -0.36 -0.20 0.62
CA GLN A 52 -1.28 -0.65 1.65
C GLN A 52 -0.63 -1.73 2.50
N THR A 53 -0.71 -1.59 3.82
CA THR A 53 -0.29 -2.60 4.79
C THR A 53 -1.47 -3.44 5.27
N PRO A 54 -1.25 -4.69 5.73
CA PRO A 54 -2.33 -5.53 6.20
C PRO A 54 -2.96 -4.99 7.50
N LEU A 55 -4.25 -5.25 7.67
CA LEU A 55 -5.05 -4.85 8.83
C LEU A 55 -4.81 -5.75 10.05
N LEU A 56 -4.67 -7.04 9.79
CA LEU A 56 -4.40 -8.03 10.83
C LEU A 56 -3.68 -9.25 10.28
N SER A 57 -3.08 -10.01 11.20
CA SER A 57 -2.44 -11.28 10.90
C SER A 57 -2.93 -12.38 11.84
N VAL A 58 -2.88 -13.60 11.35
CA VAL A 58 -3.22 -14.81 12.07
C VAL A 58 -2.07 -15.79 11.95
N ASP A 59 -1.59 -16.31 13.07
CA ASP A 59 -0.57 -17.35 13.03
C ASP A 59 -1.23 -18.71 12.82
N GLU A 60 -0.97 -19.30 11.67
CA GLU A 60 -1.22 -20.71 11.37
C GLU A 60 0.03 -21.53 11.74
N SER A 61 -0.12 -22.83 12.00
CA SER A 61 0.91 -23.71 12.60
C SER A 61 2.34 -23.59 12.03
N ARG A 62 2.53 -23.10 10.79
CA ARG A 62 3.85 -22.94 10.16
C ARG A 62 4.02 -21.64 9.39
N LYS A 63 2.99 -20.79 9.31
CA LYS A 63 3.01 -19.54 8.53
C LYS A 63 2.07 -18.53 9.15
N THR A 64 2.30 -17.27 8.87
CA THR A 64 1.41 -16.16 9.20
C THR A 64 0.56 -15.83 8.00
N LYS A 65 -0.75 -15.72 8.20
CA LYS A 65 -1.70 -15.27 7.19
C LYS A 65 -2.10 -13.83 7.47
N TYR A 66 -2.06 -13.00 6.41
CA TYR A 66 -2.38 -11.57 6.49
C TYR A 66 -3.71 -11.26 5.81
N PHE A 67 -4.45 -10.32 6.40
CA PHE A 67 -5.74 -9.86 5.88
C PHE A 67 -5.71 -8.35 5.70
N TYR A 68 -6.21 -7.89 4.57
CA TYR A 68 -6.31 -6.46 4.23
C TYR A 68 -7.71 -5.89 4.47
N SER A 69 -8.71 -6.73 4.78
CA SER A 69 -10.06 -6.30 5.11
C SER A 69 -10.66 -7.13 6.23
N MET A 70 -11.54 -6.52 7.01
CA MET A 70 -12.31 -7.23 8.03
C MET A 70 -13.24 -8.27 7.42
N ARG A 71 -13.81 -8.00 6.26
CA ARG A 71 -14.70 -8.92 5.55
C ARG A 71 -14.02 -10.26 5.26
N ASP A 72 -12.79 -10.22 4.75
CA ASP A 72 -12.03 -11.43 4.42
C ASP A 72 -11.65 -12.20 5.68
N PHE A 73 -11.28 -11.46 6.74
CA PHE A 73 -11.01 -12.07 8.04
C PHE A 73 -12.25 -12.72 8.65
N GLU A 74 -13.41 -12.08 8.62
CA GLU A 74 -14.65 -12.64 9.16
C GLU A 74 -15.05 -13.92 8.43
N GLY A 75 -14.90 -13.95 7.10
CA GLY A 75 -15.10 -15.17 6.31
C GLY A 75 -14.20 -16.31 6.76
N TYR A 76 -12.92 -16.02 6.95
CA TYR A 76 -11.95 -16.99 7.46
C TYR A 76 -12.24 -17.43 8.90
N ASN A 77 -12.58 -16.49 9.78
CA ASN A 77 -12.85 -16.74 11.21
C ASN A 77 -14.06 -17.68 11.42
N LYS A 78 -15.07 -17.58 10.56
CA LYS A 78 -16.24 -18.46 10.61
C LYS A 78 -15.89 -19.94 10.45
N THR A 79 -14.88 -20.23 9.66
CA THR A 79 -14.49 -21.62 9.33
C THR A 79 -13.31 -22.14 10.16
N LYS A 80 -12.33 -21.29 10.43
CA LYS A 80 -11.05 -21.69 11.06
C LYS A 80 -10.93 -21.37 12.55
N LYS A 81 -11.68 -20.37 13.04
CA LYS A 81 -11.67 -19.93 14.45
C LYS A 81 -10.25 -19.79 15.02
N PRO A 82 -9.40 -18.93 14.46
CA PRO A 82 -8.01 -18.82 14.91
C PRO A 82 -7.92 -18.30 16.34
N SER A 83 -6.94 -18.79 17.10
CA SER A 83 -6.70 -18.34 18.48
C SER A 83 -5.74 -17.14 18.56
N ASN A 84 -4.82 -17.01 17.61
CA ASN A 84 -3.80 -15.96 17.59
C ASN A 84 -4.09 -14.95 16.49
N VAL A 85 -4.85 -13.91 16.83
CA VAL A 85 -5.15 -12.78 15.93
C VAL A 85 -4.40 -11.55 16.43
N ARG A 86 -3.60 -10.95 15.55
CA ARG A 86 -2.87 -9.73 15.86
C ARG A 86 -3.33 -8.60 14.96
N TYR A 87 -3.83 -7.52 15.55
CA TYR A 87 -4.25 -6.33 14.83
C TYR A 87 -3.06 -5.40 14.56
N LEU A 88 -2.90 -4.99 13.32
CA LEU A 88 -1.81 -4.14 12.85
C LEU A 88 -2.34 -2.71 12.68
N LYS A 89 -2.56 -2.01 13.80
CA LYS A 89 -3.25 -0.72 13.85
C LYS A 89 -2.43 0.49 13.42
N GLY A 90 -1.23 0.30 13.01
CA GLY A 90 -0.36 1.39 12.58
C GLY A 90 0.96 0.85 12.08
N LEU A 91 1.68 1.64 11.29
CA LEU A 91 2.96 1.22 10.71
C LEU A 91 3.99 0.78 11.76
N GLY A 92 3.95 1.40 12.95
CA GLY A 92 4.83 1.03 14.05
C GLY A 92 4.50 -0.31 14.73
N SER A 93 3.34 -0.90 14.46
CA SER A 93 2.95 -2.21 15.00
C SER A 93 3.46 -3.39 14.17
N LEU A 94 3.95 -3.13 12.95
CA LEU A 94 4.48 -4.16 12.07
C LEU A 94 5.87 -4.60 12.54
N SER A 95 6.05 -5.92 12.71
CA SER A 95 7.34 -6.52 12.95
C SER A 95 8.20 -6.54 11.68
N ARG A 96 9.47 -6.90 11.82
CA ARG A 96 10.35 -7.13 10.67
C ARG A 96 9.75 -8.15 9.69
N ALA A 97 9.24 -9.27 10.21
CA ALA A 97 8.62 -10.31 9.39
C ALA A 97 7.38 -9.81 8.64
N ASP A 98 6.57 -8.94 9.28
CA ASP A 98 5.42 -8.30 8.63
C ASP A 98 5.87 -7.40 7.47
N TRP A 99 6.92 -6.60 7.66
CA TRP A 99 7.49 -5.77 6.59
C TRP A 99 8.09 -6.60 5.46
N GLU A 100 8.75 -7.70 5.77
CA GLU A 100 9.26 -8.64 4.74
C GLU A 100 8.10 -9.19 3.91
N PHE A 101 6.98 -9.55 4.53
CA PHE A 101 5.76 -9.95 3.81
C PHE A 101 5.21 -8.82 2.94
N VAL A 102 5.06 -7.61 3.49
CA VAL A 102 4.53 -6.44 2.77
C VAL A 102 5.36 -6.13 1.52
N PHE A 103 6.68 -6.11 1.64
CA PHE A 103 7.57 -5.87 0.49
C PHE A 103 7.66 -7.04 -0.48
N SER A 104 7.43 -8.26 0.00
CA SER A 104 7.39 -9.45 -0.87
C SER A 104 6.08 -9.57 -1.64
N ASN A 105 4.99 -8.97 -1.13
CA ASN A 105 3.65 -9.03 -1.69
C ASN A 105 3.04 -7.62 -1.76
N MET A 106 3.75 -6.67 -2.35
CA MET A 106 3.33 -5.27 -2.36
C MET A 106 1.94 -5.09 -2.96
N ARG A 107 1.09 -4.40 -2.23
CA ARG A 107 -0.23 -3.96 -2.66
C ARG A 107 -0.18 -2.45 -2.86
N LEU A 108 -0.01 -2.05 -4.12
CA LEU A 108 0.23 -0.67 -4.51
C LEU A 108 -0.98 -0.07 -5.22
N PHE A 109 -1.22 1.20 -4.94
CA PHE A 109 -2.19 2.03 -5.64
C PHE A 109 -1.46 3.21 -6.25
N ARG A 110 -1.55 3.35 -7.58
CA ARG A 110 -1.01 4.52 -8.27
C ARG A 110 -1.97 5.69 -8.09
N LEU A 111 -1.45 6.84 -7.68
CA LEU A 111 -2.20 8.07 -7.61
C LEU A 111 -2.14 8.79 -8.96
N THR A 112 -3.29 9.27 -9.43
CA THR A 112 -3.46 9.97 -10.71
C THR A 112 -4.07 11.36 -10.52
N GLU A 113 -3.94 12.23 -11.52
CA GLU A 113 -4.45 13.61 -11.50
C GLU A 113 -5.98 13.75 -11.49
N ASP A 114 -6.73 12.66 -11.53
CA ASP A 114 -8.18 12.76 -11.67
C ASP A 114 -8.81 13.50 -10.49
N SER A 115 -9.28 14.73 -10.75
CA SER A 115 -9.64 15.76 -9.77
C SER A 115 -10.88 15.46 -8.92
N LYS A 116 -11.58 14.37 -9.18
CA LYS A 116 -12.82 13.99 -8.47
C LYS A 116 -12.67 12.82 -7.50
N GLY A 117 -11.47 12.53 -7.12
CA GLY A 117 -11.07 11.42 -6.30
C GLY A 117 -9.94 10.69 -7.00
N ALA A 118 -8.81 10.53 -6.32
CA ALA A 118 -7.67 9.82 -6.87
C ALA A 118 -8.15 8.47 -7.43
N LYS A 119 -8.12 8.30 -8.74
CA LYS A 119 -8.29 6.99 -9.33
C LYS A 119 -7.11 6.16 -8.89
N MET A 120 -7.33 5.33 -7.90
CA MET A 120 -6.35 4.37 -7.46
C MET A 120 -6.39 3.18 -8.43
N LEU A 121 -5.34 3.04 -9.23
CA LEU A 121 -5.11 1.83 -10.00
C LEU A 121 -4.33 0.86 -9.12
N GLU A 122 -4.99 -0.19 -8.67
CA GLU A 122 -4.32 -1.27 -7.95
C GLU A 122 -3.32 -1.97 -8.87
N ILE A 123 -2.08 -2.05 -8.42
CA ILE A 123 -1.03 -2.83 -9.06
C ILE A 123 -0.70 -3.99 -8.15
N ALA A 124 -1.28 -5.16 -8.45
CA ALA A 124 -0.99 -6.37 -7.72
C ALA A 124 0.11 -7.15 -8.44
N PHE A 125 1.22 -7.42 -7.74
CA PHE A 125 2.32 -8.22 -8.27
C PHE A 125 2.20 -9.72 -7.96
N GLY A 126 1.24 -10.11 -7.14
CA GLY A 126 1.08 -11.49 -6.70
C GLY A 126 2.38 -12.08 -6.13
N ALA A 127 2.54 -13.40 -6.25
CA ALA A 127 3.74 -14.10 -5.78
C ALA A 127 4.94 -14.00 -6.74
N ASN A 128 4.83 -13.30 -7.88
CA ASN A 128 5.90 -13.24 -8.87
C ASN A 128 6.95 -12.19 -8.53
N ALA A 129 8.01 -12.64 -7.86
CA ALA A 129 9.14 -11.80 -7.46
C ALA A 129 9.87 -11.16 -8.66
N ALA A 130 9.90 -11.83 -9.81
CA ALA A 130 10.58 -11.32 -11.00
C ALA A 130 9.87 -10.11 -11.61
N LEU A 131 8.55 -10.15 -11.71
CA LEU A 131 7.75 -9.01 -12.19
C LEU A 131 7.89 -7.80 -11.27
N ARG A 132 7.85 -8.01 -9.95
CA ARG A 132 8.04 -6.96 -8.96
C ARG A 132 9.42 -6.33 -9.06
N LYS A 133 10.48 -7.15 -9.15
CA LYS A 133 11.84 -6.67 -9.30
C LYS A 133 12.01 -5.85 -10.58
N LYS A 134 11.48 -6.34 -11.69
CA LYS A 134 11.50 -5.63 -12.98
C LYS A 134 10.78 -4.28 -12.88
N TRP A 135 9.62 -4.24 -12.23
CA TRP A 135 8.87 -3.01 -12.06
C TRP A 135 9.60 -1.98 -11.19
N LEU A 136 10.27 -2.41 -10.12
CA LEU A 136 11.05 -1.53 -9.25
C LEU A 136 12.30 -0.96 -9.96
N GLN A 137 12.81 -1.67 -10.95
CA GLN A 137 13.99 -1.27 -11.73
C GLN A 137 13.64 -0.46 -13.01
N SER A 138 12.38 -0.45 -13.38
CA SER A 138 11.90 0.36 -14.51
C SER A 138 11.59 1.79 -14.08
#